data_71aa959020fae7d237a53924fd126486
#
_entry.id   71aa959020fae7d237a53924fd126486
#
_cell.length_a   1.000
_cell.length_b   1.000
_cell.length_c   1.000
_cell.angle_alpha   90.00
_cell.angle_beta   90.00
_cell.angle_gamma   90.00
#
_symmetry.space_group_name_H-M   'P 1'
#
loop_
_entity.id
_entity.type
_entity.pdbx_description
1 polymer ?
#
loop_
_entity_poly.entity_id
_entity_poly.type
_entity_poly.pdbx_seq_one_letter_code
_entity_poly.pdbx_strand_id
1 'polypeptide(L)'
;VLFSGSVRENILLGVHDLSSSEEADQRVRAALTIAACDFVDDLPEGVNTIIGEEGLSLSGGQRQRLSLARALAVRPSVLLLDDPFSALDVHTEEKIIEALRTGHEGLGGATTLLTAHRPSTVALADRVLLLEDGRITAQDTHTELMKLPQYRRLMSVQDEG
;
A
#
# COMPACT_ATOMS: atom_id res chain seq x y z
N VAL A 1 -12.17 -0.34 -3.05
CA VAL A 1 -13.31 0.58 -3.25
C VAL A 1 -13.43 1.47 -2.03
N LEU A 2 -13.57 2.79 -2.23
CA LEU A 2 -13.89 3.76 -1.17
C LEU A 2 -15.41 3.95 -1.14
N PHE A 3 -15.95 4.26 0.04
CA PHE A 3 -17.36 4.47 0.26
C PHE A 3 -17.66 5.98 0.34
N SER A 4 -18.89 6.38 0.04
CA SER A 4 -19.35 7.75 0.28
C SER A 4 -19.30 8.05 1.79
N GLY A 5 -18.55 9.08 2.15
CA GLY A 5 -18.28 9.47 3.54
C GLY A 5 -16.96 10.24 3.64
N SER A 6 -16.59 10.65 4.84
CA SER A 6 -15.35 11.36 5.05
C SER A 6 -14.12 10.44 4.83
N VAL A 7 -12.96 11.05 4.58
CA VAL A 7 -11.68 10.33 4.55
C VAL A 7 -11.49 9.56 5.84
N ARG A 8 -11.75 10.20 7.00
CA ARG A 8 -11.64 9.59 8.33
C ARG A 8 -12.53 8.35 8.47
N GLU A 9 -13.79 8.43 8.10
CA GLU A 9 -14.74 7.30 8.14
C GLU A 9 -14.27 6.16 7.25
N ASN A 10 -13.78 6.46 6.05
CA ASN A 10 -13.22 5.46 5.15
C ASN A 10 -12.03 4.72 5.75
N ILE A 11 -11.10 5.44 6.41
CA ILE A 11 -9.91 4.83 7.02
C ILE A 11 -10.28 3.98 8.23
N LEU A 12 -11.20 4.44 9.06
CA LEU A 12 -11.61 3.74 10.28
C LEU A 12 -12.61 2.60 10.04
N LEU A 13 -13.04 2.40 8.79
CA LEU A 13 -13.94 1.30 8.45
C LEU A 13 -13.30 -0.05 8.79
N GLY A 14 -13.93 -0.81 9.68
CA GLY A 14 -13.40 -2.10 10.15
C GLY A 14 -12.49 -2.00 11.37
N VAL A 15 -12.23 -0.82 11.89
CA VAL A 15 -11.52 -0.64 13.16
C VAL A 15 -12.52 -0.71 14.30
N HIS A 16 -12.38 -1.69 15.21
CA HIS A 16 -13.32 -1.96 16.29
C HIS A 16 -12.73 -1.84 17.70
N ASP A 17 -11.42 -1.63 17.81
CA ASP A 17 -10.65 -1.68 19.04
C ASP A 17 -10.24 -0.29 19.56
N LEU A 18 -10.96 0.76 19.19
CA LEU A 18 -10.67 2.13 19.61
C LEU A 18 -11.23 2.40 21.01
N SER A 19 -10.38 2.93 21.89
CA SER A 19 -10.74 3.29 23.27
C SER A 19 -11.12 4.78 23.41
N SER A 20 -10.67 5.63 22.46
CA SER A 20 -10.92 7.07 22.49
C SER A 20 -10.86 7.71 21.10
N SER A 21 -11.39 8.93 20.99
CA SER A 21 -11.28 9.73 19.76
C SER A 21 -9.82 10.10 19.45
N GLU A 22 -9.01 10.32 20.48
CA GLU A 22 -7.59 10.64 20.32
C GLU A 22 -6.81 9.46 19.71
N GLU A 23 -7.10 8.24 20.18
CA GLU A 23 -6.53 7.03 19.56
C GLU A 23 -6.96 6.88 18.10
N ALA A 24 -8.22 7.17 17.80
CA ALA A 24 -8.71 7.15 16.42
C ALA A 24 -7.94 8.15 15.53
N ASP A 25 -7.70 9.37 16.03
CA ASP A 25 -6.97 10.39 15.28
C ASP A 25 -5.50 10.04 15.08
N GLN A 26 -4.85 9.44 16.08
CA GLN A 26 -3.48 8.92 15.96
C GLN A 26 -3.41 7.81 14.91
N ARG A 27 -4.37 6.87 14.95
CA ARG A 27 -4.45 5.75 13.99
C ARG A 27 -4.66 6.22 12.56
N VAL A 28 -5.53 7.20 12.35
CA VAL A 28 -5.75 7.82 11.03
C VAL A 28 -4.47 8.50 10.54
N ARG A 29 -3.82 9.33 11.36
CA ARG A 29 -2.56 9.99 10.97
C ARG A 29 -1.47 9.00 10.62
N ALA A 30 -1.24 7.98 11.45
CA ALA A 30 -0.23 6.96 11.19
C ALA A 30 -0.50 6.20 9.89
N ALA A 31 -1.74 5.82 9.63
CA ALA A 31 -2.13 5.13 8.39
C ALA A 31 -1.93 6.00 7.15
N LEU A 32 -2.30 7.30 7.22
CA LEU A 32 -2.08 8.26 6.14
C LEU A 32 -0.59 8.47 5.86
N THR A 33 0.24 8.55 6.90
CA THR A 33 1.70 8.71 6.76
C THR A 33 2.33 7.54 6.03
N ILE A 34 2.02 6.29 6.44
CA ILE A 34 2.56 5.08 5.79
C ILE A 34 2.09 4.99 4.33
N ALA A 35 0.84 5.32 4.07
CA ALA A 35 0.26 5.27 2.72
C ALA A 35 0.62 6.50 1.85
N ALA A 36 1.51 7.38 2.31
CA ALA A 36 1.94 8.60 1.62
C ALA A 36 0.74 9.47 1.18
N CYS A 37 -0.25 9.64 2.06
CA CYS A 37 -1.48 10.39 1.78
C CYS A 37 -1.35 11.88 2.15
N ASP A 38 -0.19 12.50 1.94
CA ASP A 38 0.06 13.92 2.28
C ASP A 38 -0.96 14.87 1.61
N PHE A 39 -1.50 14.47 0.45
CA PHE A 39 -2.54 15.22 -0.27
C PHE A 39 -3.83 15.44 0.53
N VAL A 40 -4.06 14.69 1.60
CA VAL A 40 -5.26 14.84 2.44
C VAL A 40 -5.24 16.19 3.16
N ASP A 41 -4.07 16.71 3.49
CA ASP A 41 -3.93 18.03 4.13
C ASP A 41 -4.33 19.19 3.19
N ASP A 42 -4.25 18.97 1.88
CA ASP A 42 -4.66 19.93 0.85
C ASP A 42 -6.17 19.85 0.50
N LEU A 43 -6.90 18.88 1.06
CA LEU A 43 -8.35 18.78 0.85
C LEU A 43 -9.09 19.86 1.64
N PRO A 44 -10.28 20.33 1.16
CA PRO A 44 -11.01 21.45 1.76
C PRO A 44 -11.25 21.35 3.27
N GLU A 45 -11.50 20.12 3.78
CA GLU A 45 -11.74 19.83 5.19
C GLU A 45 -10.78 18.76 5.74
N GLY A 46 -9.62 18.57 5.07
CA GLY A 46 -8.63 17.57 5.44
C GLY A 46 -9.27 16.17 5.55
N VAL A 47 -9.06 15.50 6.68
CA VAL A 47 -9.62 14.16 6.95
C VAL A 47 -11.14 14.11 7.03
N ASN A 48 -11.81 15.25 7.20
CA ASN A 48 -13.26 15.34 7.26
C ASN A 48 -13.90 15.58 5.88
N THR A 49 -13.11 15.79 4.84
CA THR A 49 -13.60 15.94 3.47
C THR A 49 -14.42 14.72 3.05
N ILE A 50 -15.63 14.95 2.58
CA ILE A 50 -16.50 13.91 2.02
C ILE A 50 -15.98 13.50 0.65
N ILE A 51 -15.77 12.21 0.44
CA ILE A 51 -15.29 11.59 -0.78
C ILE A 51 -16.26 10.51 -1.27
N GLY A 52 -16.08 10.07 -2.53
CA GLY A 52 -16.96 9.06 -3.14
C GLY A 52 -17.97 9.66 -4.10
N GLU A 53 -19.09 8.97 -4.35
CA GLU A 53 -20.06 9.38 -5.38
C GLU A 53 -20.74 10.72 -5.07
N GLU A 54 -20.97 11.02 -3.80
CA GLU A 54 -21.63 12.25 -3.33
C GLU A 54 -20.64 13.35 -2.90
N GLY A 55 -19.33 13.12 -3.06
CA GLY A 55 -18.29 14.02 -2.58
C GLY A 55 -17.21 14.30 -3.60
N LEU A 56 -16.03 14.72 -3.08
CA LEU A 56 -14.88 15.05 -3.90
C LEU A 56 -14.36 13.82 -4.66
N SER A 57 -14.14 13.99 -5.97
CA SER A 57 -13.54 12.97 -6.80
C SER A 57 -12.02 12.95 -6.62
N LEU A 58 -11.47 11.77 -6.30
CA LEU A 58 -10.05 11.53 -6.13
C LEU A 58 -9.42 10.92 -7.39
N SER A 59 -8.11 11.15 -7.60
CA SER A 59 -7.34 10.44 -8.63
C SER A 59 -7.22 8.93 -8.33
N GLY A 60 -6.83 8.14 -9.33
CA GLY A 60 -6.59 6.71 -9.15
C GLY A 60 -5.58 6.41 -8.04
N GLY A 61 -4.43 7.10 -8.07
CA GLY A 61 -3.38 6.96 -7.06
C GLY A 61 -3.80 7.42 -5.66
N GLN A 62 -4.60 8.49 -5.56
CA GLN A 62 -5.17 8.93 -4.28
C GLN A 62 -6.11 7.86 -3.71
N ARG A 63 -6.98 7.28 -4.54
CA ARG A 63 -7.86 6.18 -4.12
C ARG A 63 -7.10 4.94 -3.67
N GLN A 64 -6.03 4.55 -4.39
CA GLN A 64 -5.18 3.41 -3.99
C GLN A 64 -4.52 3.66 -2.63
N ARG A 65 -3.93 4.84 -2.41
CA ARG A 65 -3.28 5.19 -1.15
C ARG A 65 -4.26 5.21 0.03
N LEU A 66 -5.45 5.79 -0.13
CA LEU A 66 -6.48 5.75 0.93
C LEU A 66 -7.00 4.33 1.21
N SER A 67 -7.10 3.48 0.18
CA SER A 67 -7.46 2.07 0.37
C SER A 67 -6.39 1.31 1.16
N LEU A 68 -5.12 1.62 0.93
CA LEU A 68 -4.00 1.09 1.70
C LEU A 68 -4.04 1.60 3.16
N ALA A 69 -4.24 2.91 3.36
CA ALA A 69 -4.37 3.50 4.69
C ALA A 69 -5.48 2.81 5.52
N ARG A 70 -6.63 2.56 4.91
CA ARG A 70 -7.71 1.79 5.53
C ARG A 70 -7.29 0.38 5.94
N ALA A 71 -6.59 -0.34 5.06
CA ALA A 71 -6.12 -1.69 5.36
C ALA A 71 -5.11 -1.71 6.53
N LEU A 72 -4.27 -0.68 6.63
CA LEU A 72 -3.29 -0.52 7.71
C LEU A 72 -3.94 -0.14 9.05
N ALA A 73 -4.99 0.70 9.03
CA ALA A 73 -5.65 1.17 10.24
C ALA A 73 -6.24 0.04 11.09
N VAL A 74 -6.56 -1.10 10.50
CA VAL A 74 -7.04 -2.31 11.20
C VAL A 74 -5.92 -3.03 11.98
N ARG A 75 -4.65 -2.66 11.79
CA ARG A 75 -3.46 -3.32 12.36
C ARG A 75 -3.39 -4.82 12.03
N PRO A 76 -3.38 -5.20 10.76
CA PRO A 76 -3.38 -6.60 10.37
C PRO A 76 -2.04 -7.27 10.72
N SER A 77 -2.06 -8.56 11.09
CA SER A 77 -0.84 -9.39 11.21
C SER A 77 -0.32 -9.82 9.83
N VAL A 78 -1.22 -9.92 8.85
CA VAL A 78 -0.90 -10.26 7.45
C VAL A 78 -1.61 -9.26 6.54
N LEU A 79 -0.84 -8.60 5.65
CA LEU A 79 -1.35 -7.65 4.67
C LEU A 79 -1.21 -8.25 3.27
N LEU A 80 -2.34 -8.37 2.56
CA LEU A 80 -2.38 -8.85 1.18
C LEU A 80 -2.68 -7.68 0.24
N LEU A 81 -1.79 -7.43 -0.71
CA LEU A 81 -1.87 -6.32 -1.65
C LEU A 81 -1.79 -6.84 -3.09
N ASP A 82 -2.88 -6.68 -3.82
CA ASP A 82 -2.95 -7.05 -5.23
C ASP A 82 -2.82 -5.80 -6.09
N ASP A 83 -1.69 -5.71 -6.82
CA ASP A 83 -1.31 -4.58 -7.68
C ASP A 83 -1.53 -3.20 -7.02
N PRO A 84 -1.00 -2.98 -5.80
CA PRO A 84 -1.38 -1.83 -4.97
C PRO A 84 -0.82 -0.50 -5.48
N PHE A 85 0.13 -0.53 -6.43
CA PHE A 85 0.91 0.62 -6.84
C PHE A 85 0.78 0.99 -8.32
N SER A 86 -0.13 0.34 -9.06
CA SER A 86 -0.29 0.52 -10.52
C SER A 86 -0.57 1.96 -10.97
N ALA A 87 -1.20 2.76 -10.11
CA ALA A 87 -1.49 4.18 -10.39
C ALA A 87 -0.53 5.15 -9.69
N LEU A 88 0.62 4.66 -9.17
CA LEU A 88 1.60 5.46 -8.46
C LEU A 88 2.89 5.62 -9.27
N ASP A 89 3.57 6.74 -9.06
CA ASP A 89 4.94 6.92 -9.51
C ASP A 89 5.92 6.11 -8.63
N VAL A 90 7.10 5.82 -9.18
CA VAL A 90 8.13 4.98 -8.53
C VAL A 90 8.56 5.53 -7.18
N HIS A 91 8.72 6.85 -7.06
CA HIS A 91 9.17 7.48 -5.81
C HIS A 91 8.13 7.32 -4.67
N THR A 92 6.84 7.53 -4.99
CA THR A 92 5.76 7.31 -4.02
C THR A 92 5.67 5.85 -3.61
N GLU A 93 5.83 4.92 -4.54
CA GLU A 93 5.86 3.49 -4.28
C GLU A 93 6.99 3.09 -3.33
N GLU A 94 8.23 3.51 -3.61
CA GLU A 94 9.40 3.24 -2.75
C GLU A 94 9.20 3.80 -1.34
N LYS A 95 8.68 5.01 -1.20
CA LYS A 95 8.36 5.65 0.08
C LYS A 95 7.38 4.80 0.90
N ILE A 96 6.34 4.28 0.26
CA ILE A 96 5.34 3.43 0.93
C ILE A 96 5.96 2.10 1.37
N ILE A 97 6.72 1.44 0.51
CA ILE A 97 7.34 0.15 0.84
C ILE A 97 8.30 0.30 2.01
N GLU A 98 9.13 1.34 2.01
CA GLU A 98 10.04 1.60 3.13
C GLU A 98 9.26 1.88 4.43
N ALA A 99 8.18 2.65 4.37
CA ALA A 99 7.32 2.91 5.51
C ALA A 99 6.62 1.63 6.02
N LEU A 100 6.22 0.72 5.14
CA LEU A 100 5.66 -0.58 5.53
C LEU A 100 6.69 -1.46 6.25
N ARG A 101 7.96 -1.42 5.83
CA ARG A 101 9.05 -2.20 6.44
C ARG A 101 9.44 -1.65 7.81
N THR A 102 9.58 -0.35 7.95
CA THR A 102 10.03 0.31 9.18
C THR A 102 8.91 0.48 10.21
N GLY A 103 7.66 0.56 9.75
CA GLY A 103 6.50 0.84 10.58
C GLY A 103 6.42 2.30 11.02
N HIS A 104 5.27 2.71 11.55
CA HIS A 104 5.05 4.04 12.12
C HIS A 104 3.95 3.97 13.18
N GLU A 105 4.23 4.50 14.39
CA GLU A 105 3.26 4.60 15.50
C GLU A 105 2.47 3.31 15.79
N GLY A 106 3.13 2.15 15.73
CA GLY A 106 2.49 0.85 15.97
C GLY A 106 1.67 0.30 14.79
N LEU A 107 1.76 0.94 13.63
CA LEU A 107 1.36 0.39 12.34
C LEU A 107 2.60 -0.07 11.57
N GLY A 108 2.49 -1.16 10.85
CA GLY A 108 3.62 -1.80 10.17
C GLY A 108 4.06 -3.08 10.90
N GLY A 109 5.11 -3.73 10.37
CA GLY A 109 5.56 -5.03 10.89
C GLY A 109 4.64 -6.20 10.54
N ALA A 110 3.57 -5.97 9.78
CA ALA A 110 2.74 -7.02 9.21
C ALA A 110 3.54 -7.84 8.19
N THR A 111 3.32 -9.14 8.16
CA THR A 111 3.78 -9.94 7.02
C THR A 111 3.04 -9.47 5.77
N THR A 112 3.77 -8.83 4.85
CA THR A 112 3.17 -8.26 3.64
C THR A 112 3.43 -9.17 2.45
N LEU A 113 2.36 -9.62 1.80
CA LEU A 113 2.42 -10.30 0.50
C LEU A 113 1.82 -9.35 -0.54
N LEU A 114 2.61 -9.01 -1.55
CA LEU A 114 2.16 -8.12 -2.62
C LEU A 114 2.47 -8.70 -4.00
N THR A 115 1.62 -8.42 -4.98
CA THR A 115 1.95 -8.62 -6.40
C THR A 115 2.70 -7.39 -6.89
N ALA A 116 3.85 -7.60 -7.54
CA ALA A 116 4.69 -6.54 -8.07
C ALA A 116 5.14 -6.84 -9.48
N HIS A 117 5.13 -5.81 -10.31
CA HIS A 117 5.59 -5.90 -11.69
C HIS A 117 6.88 -5.10 -11.92
N ARG A 118 7.17 -4.10 -11.10
CA ARG A 118 8.36 -3.25 -11.24
C ARG A 118 9.59 -3.86 -10.57
N PRO A 119 10.74 -3.93 -11.27
CA PRO A 119 11.99 -4.45 -10.68
C PRO A 119 12.40 -3.72 -9.41
N SER A 120 12.21 -2.39 -9.33
CA SER A 120 12.50 -1.58 -8.15
C SER A 120 11.71 -2.04 -6.92
N THR A 121 10.43 -2.33 -7.09
CA THR A 121 9.56 -2.85 -6.01
C THR A 121 9.97 -4.22 -5.55
N VAL A 122 10.23 -5.12 -6.51
CA VAL A 122 10.64 -6.50 -6.23
C VAL A 122 11.98 -6.55 -5.52
N ALA A 123 12.91 -5.64 -5.84
CA ALA A 123 14.22 -5.55 -5.20
C ALA A 123 14.14 -5.18 -3.70
N LEU A 124 13.05 -4.55 -3.26
CA LEU A 124 12.83 -4.17 -1.86
C LEU A 124 12.20 -5.30 -1.02
N ALA A 125 11.76 -6.39 -1.64
CA ALA A 125 11.18 -7.52 -0.94
C ALA A 125 12.24 -8.38 -0.24
N ASP A 126 11.94 -8.86 0.96
CA ASP A 126 12.82 -9.81 1.68
C ASP A 126 12.87 -11.17 0.98
N ARG A 127 11.78 -11.55 0.32
CA ARG A 127 11.65 -12.78 -0.45
C ARG A 127 10.73 -12.56 -1.65
N VAL A 128 11.10 -13.14 -2.77
CA VAL A 128 10.33 -13.11 -4.02
C VAL A 128 9.86 -14.52 -4.37
N LEU A 129 8.62 -14.64 -4.80
CA LEU A 129 8.01 -15.87 -5.32
C LEU A 129 7.77 -15.68 -6.81
N LEU A 130 8.38 -16.53 -7.65
CA LEU A 130 8.11 -16.56 -9.09
C LEU A 130 6.92 -17.48 -9.34
N LEU A 131 5.83 -16.91 -9.83
CA LEU A 131 4.61 -17.63 -10.16
C LEU A 131 4.49 -17.80 -11.68
N GLU A 132 4.45 -19.03 -12.16
CA GLU A 132 4.30 -19.38 -13.56
C GLU A 132 3.26 -20.50 -13.69
N ASP A 133 2.32 -20.37 -14.60
CA ASP A 133 1.26 -21.35 -14.86
C ASP A 133 0.52 -21.83 -13.59
N GLY A 134 0.26 -20.92 -12.66
CA GLY A 134 -0.43 -21.20 -11.41
C GLY A 134 0.41 -21.95 -10.36
N ARG A 135 1.74 -22.01 -10.53
CA ARG A 135 2.67 -22.69 -9.61
C ARG A 135 3.84 -21.78 -9.24
N ILE A 136 4.31 -21.90 -8.00
CA ILE A 136 5.56 -21.27 -7.59
C ILE A 136 6.72 -22.12 -8.15
N THR A 137 7.45 -21.55 -9.12
CA THR A 137 8.55 -22.24 -9.81
C THR A 137 9.91 -21.91 -9.21
N ALA A 138 10.04 -20.77 -8.52
CA ALA A 138 11.22 -20.39 -7.78
C ALA A 138 10.87 -19.45 -6.62
N GLN A 139 11.69 -19.48 -5.56
CA GLN A 139 11.58 -18.55 -4.44
C GLN A 139 12.95 -18.27 -3.85
N ASP A 140 13.32 -17.00 -3.76
CA ASP A 140 14.56 -16.54 -3.14
C ASP A 140 14.54 -15.00 -3.01
N THR A 141 15.66 -14.38 -2.66
CA THR A 141 15.85 -12.94 -2.80
C THR A 141 15.86 -12.53 -4.28
N HIS A 142 15.53 -11.27 -4.55
CA HIS A 142 15.64 -10.72 -5.92
C HIS A 142 17.02 -10.98 -6.55
N THR A 143 18.09 -10.75 -5.79
CA THR A 143 19.48 -10.94 -6.25
C THR A 143 19.76 -12.39 -6.66
N GLU A 144 19.29 -13.37 -5.90
CA GLU A 144 19.49 -14.78 -6.24
C GLU A 144 18.65 -15.19 -7.46
N LEU A 145 17.40 -14.73 -7.54
CA LEU A 145 16.53 -15.02 -8.68
C LEU A 145 17.03 -14.38 -9.98
N MET A 146 17.76 -13.26 -9.92
CA MET A 146 18.40 -12.65 -11.10
C MET A 146 19.44 -13.58 -11.78
N LYS A 147 19.89 -14.64 -11.13
CA LYS A 147 20.72 -15.67 -11.74
C LYS A 147 19.94 -16.58 -12.70
N LEU A 148 18.62 -16.64 -12.57
CA LEU A 148 17.72 -17.44 -13.42
C LEU A 148 17.39 -16.70 -14.72
N PRO A 149 17.63 -17.29 -15.90
CA PRO A 149 17.38 -16.62 -17.17
C PRO A 149 15.92 -16.21 -17.39
N GLN A 150 14.96 -17.03 -16.95
CA GLN A 150 13.52 -16.72 -17.05
C GLN A 150 13.14 -15.52 -16.21
N TYR A 151 13.66 -15.42 -14.98
CA TYR A 151 13.39 -14.30 -14.09
C TYR A 151 13.99 -12.99 -14.61
N ARG A 152 15.24 -13.03 -15.12
CA ARG A 152 15.86 -11.85 -15.75
C ARG A 152 15.04 -11.32 -16.93
N ARG A 153 14.54 -12.23 -17.79
CA ARG A 153 13.69 -11.83 -18.91
C ARG A 153 12.42 -11.15 -18.45
N LEU A 154 11.78 -11.64 -17.39
CA LEU A 154 10.59 -11.03 -16.81
C LEU A 154 10.90 -9.61 -16.31
N MET A 155 12.00 -9.42 -15.60
CA MET A 155 12.39 -8.11 -15.06
C MET A 155 12.83 -7.13 -16.14
N SER A 156 13.53 -7.56 -17.21
CA SER A 156 13.98 -6.67 -18.28
C SER A 156 12.87 -6.13 -19.18
N VAL A 157 11.79 -6.86 -19.38
CA VAL A 157 10.62 -6.41 -20.17
C VAL A 157 9.87 -5.27 -19.47
N GLN A 158 10.03 -5.13 -18.17
CA GLN A 158 9.32 -4.14 -17.34
C GLN A 158 10.09 -2.81 -17.22
N ASP A 159 11.38 -2.76 -17.58
CA ASP A 159 12.19 -1.53 -17.58
C ASP A 159 11.96 -0.63 -18.80
N GLU A 160 11.26 -1.11 -19.84
CA GLU A 160 11.03 -0.39 -21.10
C GLU A 160 9.63 0.27 -21.23
N GLY A 161 8.84 0.33 -20.13
CA GLY A 161 7.46 0.81 -20.15
C GLY A 161 7.25 2.16 -19.40
#